data_348ffb91dc2333a334374b05a95360ff
#
_entry.id   348ffb91dc2333a334374b05a95360ff
#
_cell.length_a   1.000
_cell.length_b   1.000
_cell.length_c   1.000
_cell.angle_alpha   90.00
_cell.angle_beta   90.00
_cell.angle_gamma   90.00
#
_symmetry.space_group_name_H-M   'P 1'
#
loop_
_entity.id
_entity.type
_entity.pdbx_description
1 polymer ?
#
loop_
_entity_poly.entity_id
_entity_poly.type
_entity_poly.pdbx_seq_one_letter_code
_entity_poly.pdbx_strand_id
1 'polypeptide(L)'
;MERAVFNAFEQALGKQAVLTGAADCLAYGFDNSAYRQNPCMVLLPTNTEQVQAAVRLARQFKLPLTARGRGTNTTGASVPVENGVVISFERMNRILALSPGDRSAVVQPGVLNGDLQTALLEHGLFWPPDPTSAPFCSIGGNIACNAGGPRAVKYGATRDNVLALTAVTGTGELVAFGTRTNKNS
;
A
#
# COMPACT_ATOMS: atom_id res chain seq x y z
N MET A 1 20.40 6.94 13.69
CA MET A 1 20.72 6.44 12.32
C MET A 1 21.77 7.35 11.71
N GLU A 2 22.76 6.80 11.02
CA GLU A 2 23.84 7.55 10.40
C GLU A 2 23.35 8.41 9.24
N ARG A 3 23.92 9.61 9.05
CA ARG A 3 23.55 10.52 7.96
C ARG A 3 23.72 9.91 6.56
N ALA A 4 24.70 9.02 6.41
CA ALA A 4 24.94 8.30 5.16
C ALA A 4 23.74 7.44 4.72
N VAL A 5 23.02 6.83 5.68
CA VAL A 5 21.84 6.03 5.41
C VAL A 5 20.71 6.90 4.85
N PHE A 6 20.41 8.04 5.50
CA PHE A 6 19.40 8.99 5.01
C PHE A 6 19.73 9.48 3.59
N ASN A 7 21.00 9.87 3.35
CA ASN A 7 21.44 10.34 2.05
C ASN A 7 21.23 9.28 0.94
N ALA A 8 21.44 7.97 1.25
CA ALA A 8 21.21 6.91 0.28
C ALA A 8 19.75 6.82 -0.13
N PHE A 9 18.81 6.92 0.83
CA PHE A 9 17.37 6.93 0.52
C PHE A 9 16.95 8.21 -0.20
N GLU A 10 17.48 9.39 0.21
CA GLU A 10 17.20 10.65 -0.49
C GLU A 10 17.72 10.62 -1.95
N GLN A 11 18.85 10.01 -2.20
CA GLN A 11 19.39 9.86 -3.55
C GLN A 11 18.53 8.93 -4.41
N ALA A 12 18.00 7.85 -3.83
CA ALA A 12 17.22 6.86 -4.55
C ALA A 12 15.77 7.30 -4.80
N LEU A 13 15.13 7.99 -3.86
CA LEU A 13 13.71 8.34 -3.90
C LEU A 13 13.46 9.84 -4.17
N GLY A 14 14.46 10.68 -3.96
CA GLY A 14 14.32 12.13 -3.91
C GLY A 14 14.08 12.64 -2.47
N LYS A 15 14.67 13.78 -2.14
CA LYS A 15 14.62 14.36 -0.79
C LYS A 15 13.21 14.56 -0.25
N GLN A 16 12.25 14.93 -1.10
CA GLN A 16 10.84 15.14 -0.69
C GLN A 16 10.08 13.84 -0.42
N ALA A 17 10.65 12.69 -0.79
CA ALA A 17 10.06 11.37 -0.55
C ALA A 17 10.60 10.70 0.72
N VAL A 18 11.47 11.37 1.48
CA VAL A 18 12.09 10.84 2.71
C VAL A 18 11.81 11.81 3.86
N LEU A 19 10.94 11.37 4.78
CA LEU A 19 10.62 12.15 5.98
C LEU A 19 11.48 11.64 7.15
N THR A 20 12.15 12.54 7.84
CA THR A 20 13.04 12.24 8.98
C THR A 20 12.72 13.10 10.20
N GLY A 21 11.90 14.14 10.04
CA GLY A 21 11.43 14.99 11.12
C GLY A 21 10.51 14.21 12.08
N ALA A 22 10.72 14.33 13.37
CA ALA A 22 9.91 13.62 14.37
C ALA A 22 8.41 13.95 14.23
N ALA A 23 8.08 15.22 13.95
CA ALA A 23 6.70 15.65 13.73
C ALA A 23 6.11 15.04 12.45
N ASP A 24 6.88 14.99 11.36
CA ASP A 24 6.43 14.44 10.08
C ASP A 24 6.21 12.93 10.17
N CYS A 25 7.00 12.22 10.97
CA CYS A 25 6.94 10.79 11.17
C CYS A 25 5.80 10.36 12.10
N LEU A 26 5.31 11.24 12.97
CA LEU A 26 4.33 10.92 14.01
C LEU A 26 3.06 10.25 13.46
N ALA A 27 2.52 10.77 12.35
CA ALA A 27 1.30 10.26 11.72
C ALA A 27 1.45 8.83 11.18
N TYR A 28 2.66 8.35 11.01
CA TYR A 28 2.96 7.01 10.49
C TYR A 28 3.30 6.00 11.60
N GLY A 29 3.29 6.43 12.86
CA GLY A 29 3.64 5.62 14.02
C GLY A 29 2.45 4.88 14.66
N PHE A 30 1.25 4.97 14.10
CA PHE A 30 0.05 4.35 14.66
C PHE A 30 -0.94 3.90 13.59
N ASP A 31 -1.83 3.02 13.95
CA ASP A 31 -3.05 2.65 13.23
C ASP A 31 -4.25 2.68 14.20
N ASN A 32 -5.36 2.01 13.89
CA ASN A 32 -6.52 1.96 14.78
C ASN A 32 -6.39 0.91 15.92
N SER A 33 -5.21 0.28 16.07
CA SER A 33 -4.91 -0.55 17.24
C SER A 33 -4.44 0.29 18.45
N ALA A 34 -4.14 -0.38 19.55
CA ALA A 34 -3.52 0.26 20.73
C ALA A 34 -2.00 0.48 20.56
N TYR A 35 -1.38 -0.11 19.54
CA TYR A 35 0.06 -0.02 19.35
C TYR A 35 0.49 1.34 18.82
N ARG A 36 1.64 1.82 19.30
CA ARG A 36 2.26 3.10 18.91
C ARG A 36 3.77 2.92 18.89
N GLN A 37 4.40 3.25 17.77
CA GLN A 37 5.84 3.29 17.64
C GLN A 37 6.22 4.25 16.52
N ASN A 38 6.96 5.29 16.82
CA ASN A 38 7.40 6.23 15.79
C ASN A 38 8.46 5.57 14.89
N PRO A 39 8.33 5.68 13.56
CA PRO A 39 9.38 5.25 12.67
C PRO A 39 10.58 6.20 12.76
N CYS A 40 11.76 5.67 12.49
CA CYS A 40 12.96 6.50 12.37
C CYS A 40 13.02 7.28 11.04
N MET A 41 12.24 6.86 10.06
CA MET A 41 12.13 7.44 8.73
C MET A 41 10.84 6.95 8.04
N VAL A 42 10.24 7.80 7.20
CA VAL A 42 9.12 7.43 6.33
C VAL A 42 9.51 7.65 4.88
N LEU A 43 9.25 6.66 4.05
CA LEU A 43 9.51 6.66 2.61
C LEU A 43 8.18 6.78 1.85
N LEU A 44 8.11 7.70 0.89
CA LEU A 44 6.92 8.02 0.10
C LEU A 44 7.19 7.80 -1.40
N PRO A 45 7.33 6.53 -1.85
CA PRO A 45 7.58 6.23 -3.25
C PRO A 45 6.39 6.66 -4.13
N THR A 46 6.68 6.98 -5.39
CA THR A 46 5.70 7.34 -6.43
C THR A 46 5.57 6.30 -7.54
N ASN A 47 6.51 5.34 -7.59
CA ASN A 47 6.57 4.28 -8.60
C ASN A 47 7.20 2.99 -8.03
N THR A 48 7.12 1.93 -8.81
CA THR A 48 7.61 0.60 -8.43
C THR A 48 9.12 0.54 -8.28
N GLU A 49 9.87 1.26 -9.10
CA GLU A 49 11.34 1.31 -9.08
C GLU A 49 11.83 1.89 -7.76
N GLN A 50 11.16 2.93 -7.25
CA GLN A 50 11.47 3.51 -5.94
C GLN A 50 11.13 2.55 -4.80
N VAL A 51 10.06 1.76 -4.91
CA VAL A 51 9.75 0.71 -3.92
C VAL A 51 10.86 -0.34 -3.91
N GLN A 52 11.31 -0.81 -5.08
CA GLN A 52 12.41 -1.77 -5.17
C GLN A 52 13.70 -1.21 -4.57
N ALA A 53 14.05 0.04 -4.89
CA ALA A 53 15.22 0.71 -4.33
C ALA A 53 15.13 0.83 -2.81
N ALA A 54 13.97 1.23 -2.28
CA ALA A 54 13.73 1.33 -0.85
C ALA A 54 13.92 -0.01 -0.12
N VAL A 55 13.37 -1.10 -0.67
CA VAL A 55 13.51 -2.45 -0.08
C VAL A 55 14.97 -2.90 -0.11
N ARG A 56 15.68 -2.72 -1.23
CA ARG A 56 17.10 -3.10 -1.35
C ARG A 56 17.98 -2.33 -0.36
N LEU A 57 17.77 -1.01 -0.21
CA LEU A 57 18.49 -0.19 0.76
C LEU A 57 18.16 -0.59 2.20
N ALA A 58 16.88 -0.81 2.53
CA ALA A 58 16.49 -1.29 3.85
C ALA A 58 17.17 -2.62 4.20
N ARG A 59 17.23 -3.56 3.25
CA ARG A 59 17.95 -4.82 3.40
C ARG A 59 19.45 -4.61 3.56
N GLN A 60 20.08 -3.76 2.74
CA GLN A 60 21.50 -3.44 2.80
C GLN A 60 21.90 -2.89 4.16
N PHE A 61 21.11 -1.98 4.71
CA PHE A 61 21.35 -1.34 6.01
C PHE A 61 20.72 -2.11 7.19
N LYS A 62 20.13 -3.29 6.94
CA LYS A 62 19.47 -4.14 7.95
C LYS A 62 18.38 -3.41 8.74
N LEU A 63 17.62 -2.56 8.07
CA LEU A 63 16.53 -1.80 8.66
C LEU A 63 15.21 -2.55 8.53
N PRO A 64 14.46 -2.73 9.62
CA PRO A 64 13.11 -3.23 9.55
C PRO A 64 12.24 -2.30 8.70
N LEU A 65 11.49 -2.86 7.74
CA LEU A 65 10.63 -2.10 6.85
C LEU A 65 9.18 -2.50 7.05
N THR A 66 8.31 -1.53 7.34
CA THR A 66 6.88 -1.73 7.53
C THR A 66 6.12 -1.07 6.39
N ALA A 67 5.35 -1.86 5.63
CA ALA A 67 4.49 -1.35 4.58
C ALA A 67 3.22 -0.72 5.16
N ARG A 68 2.84 0.46 4.64
CA ARG A 68 1.67 1.19 5.10
C ARG A 68 0.80 1.67 3.93
N GLY A 69 -0.48 1.30 3.96
CA GLY A 69 -1.51 1.97 3.18
C GLY A 69 -1.97 3.25 3.88
N ARG A 70 -3.17 3.23 4.46
CA ARG A 70 -3.74 4.38 5.18
C ARG A 70 -3.78 4.20 6.72
N GLY A 71 -3.26 3.07 7.23
CA GLY A 71 -3.25 2.80 8.67
C GLY A 71 -4.65 2.61 9.28
N THR A 72 -5.62 2.19 8.50
CA THR A 72 -7.02 1.98 8.95
C THR A 72 -7.24 0.58 9.56
N ASN A 73 -6.24 -0.28 9.58
CA ASN A 73 -6.32 -1.60 10.22
C ASN A 73 -6.31 -1.47 11.75
N THR A 74 -6.78 -2.53 12.43
CA THR A 74 -6.89 -2.60 13.89
C THR A 74 -5.93 -3.62 14.52
N THR A 75 -4.91 -4.06 13.76
CA THR A 75 -4.06 -5.19 14.14
C THR A 75 -2.62 -4.80 14.48
N GLY A 76 -2.27 -3.50 14.34
CA GLY A 76 -0.90 -3.04 14.49
C GLY A 76 0.00 -3.33 13.27
N ALA A 77 -0.54 -3.90 12.19
CA ALA A 77 0.25 -4.35 11.03
C ALA A 77 0.95 -3.22 10.28
N SER A 78 0.51 -1.97 10.42
CA SER A 78 1.14 -0.80 9.82
C SER A 78 1.92 0.06 10.83
N VAL A 79 2.04 -0.39 12.08
CA VAL A 79 2.88 0.23 13.10
C VAL A 79 4.29 -0.34 12.98
N PRO A 80 5.34 0.49 12.84
CA PRO A 80 6.70 0.00 12.72
C PRO A 80 7.19 -0.62 14.03
N VAL A 81 8.21 -1.45 13.93
CA VAL A 81 8.99 -1.87 15.10
C VAL A 81 9.99 -0.77 15.49
N GLU A 82 10.59 -0.89 16.65
CA GLU A 82 11.63 0.03 17.11
C GLU A 82 12.77 0.17 16.07
N ASN A 83 13.20 1.39 15.81
CA ASN A 83 14.18 1.75 14.76
C ASN A 83 13.75 1.34 13.33
N GLY A 84 12.49 1.03 13.14
CA GLY A 84 11.94 0.65 11.84
C GLY A 84 11.68 1.84 10.92
N VAL A 85 11.64 1.54 9.62
CA VAL A 85 11.29 2.45 8.54
C VAL A 85 9.88 2.13 8.06
N VAL A 86 9.07 3.14 7.81
CA VAL A 86 7.76 2.96 7.17
C VAL A 86 7.89 3.30 5.68
N ILE A 87 7.35 2.43 4.82
CA ILE A 87 7.13 2.73 3.40
C ILE A 87 5.62 2.95 3.18
N SER A 88 5.22 4.19 2.90
CA SER A 88 3.82 4.56 2.69
C SER A 88 3.51 4.69 1.20
N PHE A 89 2.44 4.05 0.77
CA PHE A 89 2.02 4.03 -0.64
C PHE A 89 1.06 5.17 -1.01
N GLU A 90 0.86 6.15 -0.15
CA GLU A 90 -0.12 7.22 -0.36
C GLU A 90 0.11 8.05 -1.64
N ARG A 91 1.35 8.13 -2.14
CA ARG A 91 1.71 8.81 -3.39
C ARG A 91 1.59 7.92 -4.64
N MET A 92 1.36 6.63 -4.48
CA MET A 92 1.04 5.69 -5.55
C MET A 92 -0.48 5.51 -5.62
N ASN A 93 -1.20 6.53 -6.02
CA ASN A 93 -2.67 6.64 -5.87
C ASN A 93 -3.40 6.83 -7.20
N ARG A 94 -2.83 6.38 -8.31
CA ARG A 94 -3.45 6.52 -9.62
C ARG A 94 -4.25 5.28 -10.02
N ILE A 95 -5.42 5.49 -10.60
CA ILE A 95 -6.13 4.49 -11.40
C ILE A 95 -5.44 4.48 -12.76
N LEU A 96 -4.78 3.37 -13.10
CA LEU A 96 -3.96 3.25 -14.30
C LEU A 96 -4.79 2.88 -15.54
N ALA A 97 -5.82 2.06 -15.36
CA ALA A 97 -6.74 1.68 -16.40
C ALA A 97 -8.10 1.26 -15.83
N LEU A 98 -9.16 1.58 -16.56
CA LEU A 98 -10.51 1.06 -16.37
C LEU A 98 -10.92 0.36 -17.65
N SER A 99 -11.43 -0.87 -17.53
CA SER A 99 -11.95 -1.67 -18.63
C SER A 99 -13.38 -2.11 -18.29
N PRO A 100 -14.39 -1.25 -18.53
CA PRO A 100 -15.78 -1.57 -18.13
C PRO A 100 -16.34 -2.83 -18.78
N GLY A 101 -15.98 -3.09 -20.05
CA GLY A 101 -16.39 -4.30 -20.77
C GLY A 101 -15.88 -5.60 -20.12
N ASP A 102 -14.67 -5.57 -19.57
CA ASP A 102 -14.06 -6.71 -18.84
C ASP A 102 -14.36 -6.65 -17.34
N ARG A 103 -15.06 -5.64 -16.87
CA ARG A 103 -15.32 -5.38 -15.45
C ARG A 103 -14.02 -5.39 -14.61
N SER A 104 -12.96 -4.80 -15.13
CA SER A 104 -11.65 -4.79 -14.49
C SER A 104 -11.06 -3.39 -14.40
N ALA A 105 -10.23 -3.18 -13.37
CA ALA A 105 -9.47 -1.98 -13.15
C ALA A 105 -8.01 -2.32 -12.79
N VAL A 106 -7.07 -1.51 -13.25
CA VAL A 106 -5.67 -1.56 -12.82
C VAL A 106 -5.38 -0.32 -12.00
N VAL A 107 -5.01 -0.52 -10.75
CA VAL A 107 -4.82 0.57 -9.80
C VAL A 107 -3.50 0.45 -9.05
N GLN A 108 -2.95 1.57 -8.64
CA GLN A 108 -1.83 1.62 -7.72
C GLN A 108 -2.30 1.34 -6.28
N PRO A 109 -1.42 0.86 -5.37
CA PRO A 109 -1.80 0.41 -4.03
C PRO A 109 -2.37 1.51 -3.12
N GLY A 110 -2.01 2.76 -3.36
CA GLY A 110 -2.48 3.91 -2.59
C GLY A 110 -3.82 4.49 -3.01
N VAL A 111 -4.43 4.00 -4.10
CA VAL A 111 -5.78 4.42 -4.51
C VAL A 111 -6.75 4.15 -3.36
N LEU A 112 -7.54 5.14 -2.98
CA LEU A 112 -8.56 4.97 -1.95
C LEU A 112 -9.71 4.11 -2.48
N ASN A 113 -10.28 3.30 -1.60
CA ASN A 113 -11.46 2.49 -1.92
C ASN A 113 -12.61 3.39 -2.41
N GLY A 114 -12.86 4.52 -1.72
CA GLY A 114 -13.88 5.50 -2.10
C GLY A 114 -13.65 6.13 -3.48
N ASP A 115 -12.40 6.44 -3.84
CA ASP A 115 -12.06 7.02 -5.15
C ASP A 115 -12.32 6.01 -6.28
N LEU A 116 -11.94 4.74 -6.06
CA LEU A 116 -12.24 3.68 -7.01
C LEU A 116 -13.75 3.46 -7.16
N GLN A 117 -14.52 3.48 -6.06
CA GLN A 117 -15.98 3.40 -6.11
C GLN A 117 -16.56 4.51 -6.97
N THR A 118 -16.12 5.76 -6.76
CA THR A 118 -16.60 6.92 -7.51
C THR A 118 -16.32 6.77 -9.01
N ALA A 119 -15.09 6.39 -9.37
CA ALA A 119 -14.71 6.19 -10.77
C ALA A 119 -15.50 5.07 -11.47
N LEU A 120 -15.86 4.00 -10.72
CA LEU A 120 -16.62 2.88 -11.27
C LEU A 120 -18.13 3.19 -11.45
N LEU A 121 -18.70 4.06 -10.62
CA LEU A 121 -20.12 4.44 -10.70
C LEU A 121 -20.50 5.05 -12.05
N GLU A 122 -19.61 5.81 -12.69
CA GLU A 122 -19.82 6.37 -14.02
C GLU A 122 -20.05 5.31 -15.10
N HIS A 123 -19.63 4.06 -14.82
CA HIS A 123 -19.78 2.92 -15.73
C HIS A 123 -20.84 1.91 -15.26
N GLY A 124 -21.63 2.24 -14.23
CA GLY A 124 -22.61 1.33 -13.64
C GLY A 124 -21.98 0.14 -12.92
N LEU A 125 -20.70 0.25 -12.53
CA LEU A 125 -19.92 -0.76 -11.84
C LEU A 125 -19.63 -0.34 -10.39
N PHE A 126 -19.17 -1.28 -9.58
CA PHE A 126 -18.72 -1.01 -8.22
C PHE A 126 -17.61 -1.98 -7.80
N TRP A 127 -16.78 -1.55 -6.86
CA TRP A 127 -15.81 -2.40 -6.16
C TRP A 127 -16.51 -3.07 -4.97
N PRO A 128 -16.61 -4.43 -4.93
CA PRO A 128 -17.40 -5.12 -3.92
C PRO A 128 -16.93 -4.93 -2.47
N PRO A 129 -15.64 -5.00 -2.12
CA PRO A 129 -15.19 -4.81 -0.74
C PRO A 129 -15.58 -3.42 -0.20
N ASP A 130 -16.36 -3.41 0.88
CA ASP A 130 -16.89 -2.20 1.49
C ASP A 130 -16.68 -2.17 3.02
N PRO A 131 -15.41 -2.22 3.49
CA PRO A 131 -15.14 -2.14 4.92
C PRO A 131 -15.63 -0.79 5.50
N THR A 132 -15.88 -0.72 6.80
CA THR A 132 -16.32 0.51 7.48
C THR A 132 -15.39 1.70 7.18
N SER A 133 -14.11 1.43 6.91
CA SER A 133 -13.11 2.42 6.51
C SER A 133 -13.07 2.73 5.01
N ALA A 134 -14.03 2.29 4.21
CA ALA A 134 -14.02 2.43 2.75
C ALA A 134 -13.68 3.85 2.24
N PRO A 135 -14.15 4.95 2.85
CA PRO A 135 -13.79 6.30 2.40
C PRO A 135 -12.30 6.63 2.57
N PHE A 136 -11.58 5.93 3.45
CA PHE A 136 -10.22 6.28 3.86
C PHE A 136 -9.18 5.19 3.61
N CYS A 137 -9.57 3.92 3.50
CA CYS A 137 -8.64 2.82 3.27
C CYS A 137 -8.19 2.77 1.81
N SER A 138 -6.99 2.23 1.58
CA SER A 138 -6.43 2.05 0.24
C SER A 138 -6.64 0.64 -0.30
N ILE A 139 -6.65 0.50 -1.61
CA ILE A 139 -6.80 -0.81 -2.28
C ILE A 139 -5.66 -1.76 -1.89
N GLY A 140 -4.40 -1.28 -1.83
CA GLY A 140 -3.28 -2.09 -1.34
C GLY A 140 -3.47 -2.54 0.12
N GLY A 141 -4.04 -1.68 0.97
CA GLY A 141 -4.40 -2.03 2.35
C GLY A 141 -5.55 -3.06 2.41
N ASN A 142 -6.55 -2.92 1.54
CA ASN A 142 -7.63 -3.92 1.42
C ASN A 142 -7.08 -5.29 1.04
N ILE A 143 -6.14 -5.36 0.10
CA ILE A 143 -5.49 -6.60 -0.33
C ILE A 143 -4.67 -7.20 0.82
N ALA A 144 -3.83 -6.40 1.47
CA ALA A 144 -2.94 -6.86 2.53
C ALA A 144 -3.69 -7.47 3.73
N CYS A 145 -4.86 -6.89 4.07
CA CYS A 145 -5.69 -7.34 5.19
C CYS A 145 -6.86 -8.26 4.75
N ASN A 146 -6.96 -8.57 3.47
CA ASN A 146 -8.13 -9.25 2.91
C ASN A 146 -9.46 -8.64 3.40
N ALA A 147 -9.57 -7.31 3.26
CA ALA A 147 -10.72 -6.57 3.77
C ALA A 147 -12.04 -7.07 3.16
N GLY A 148 -13.07 -7.14 3.98
CA GLY A 148 -14.43 -7.50 3.59
C GLY A 148 -15.38 -6.32 3.75
N GLY A 149 -16.53 -6.57 4.34
CA GLY A 149 -17.61 -5.62 4.60
C GLY A 149 -18.96 -6.32 4.46
N PRO A 150 -20.09 -5.62 4.62
CA PRO A 150 -21.42 -6.22 4.50
C PRO A 150 -21.67 -6.92 3.17
N ARG A 151 -21.11 -6.40 2.08
CA ARG A 151 -21.26 -7.00 0.73
C ARG A 151 -20.49 -8.30 0.54
N ALA A 152 -19.53 -8.62 1.43
CA ALA A 152 -18.69 -9.81 1.32
C ALA A 152 -19.51 -11.12 1.37
N VAL A 153 -20.65 -11.13 2.04
CA VAL A 153 -21.56 -12.29 2.06
C VAL A 153 -21.99 -12.72 0.65
N LYS A 154 -22.19 -11.77 -0.26
CA LYS A 154 -22.62 -12.04 -1.63
C LYS A 154 -21.45 -12.04 -2.63
N TYR A 155 -20.52 -11.14 -2.49
CA TYR A 155 -19.51 -10.86 -3.52
C TYR A 155 -18.10 -11.30 -3.13
N GLY A 156 -17.91 -11.88 -1.95
CA GLY A 156 -16.61 -12.26 -1.43
C GLY A 156 -15.82 -11.09 -0.82
N ALA A 157 -14.69 -11.41 -0.21
CA ALA A 157 -13.75 -10.44 0.33
C ALA A 157 -12.81 -9.91 -0.76
N THR A 158 -11.82 -9.11 -0.40
CA THR A 158 -10.90 -8.48 -1.36
C THR A 158 -10.18 -9.49 -2.24
N ARG A 159 -9.66 -10.60 -1.69
CA ARG A 159 -8.94 -11.61 -2.48
C ARG A 159 -9.80 -12.26 -3.57
N ASP A 160 -11.10 -12.37 -3.34
CA ASP A 160 -12.03 -12.98 -4.29
C ASP A 160 -12.32 -12.06 -5.49
N ASN A 161 -11.97 -10.79 -5.36
CA ASN A 161 -12.16 -9.72 -6.34
C ASN A 161 -10.84 -9.22 -6.98
N VAL A 162 -9.70 -9.83 -6.65
CA VAL A 162 -8.39 -9.50 -7.22
C VAL A 162 -7.97 -10.58 -8.20
N LEU A 163 -7.82 -10.21 -9.48
CA LEU A 163 -7.39 -11.13 -10.54
C LEU A 163 -5.88 -11.33 -10.54
N ALA A 164 -5.14 -10.26 -10.37
CA ALA A 164 -3.69 -10.28 -10.41
C ALA A 164 -3.11 -9.13 -9.59
N LEU A 165 -1.87 -9.29 -9.15
CA LEU A 165 -1.10 -8.23 -8.52
C LEU A 165 0.38 -8.34 -8.88
N THR A 166 1.05 -7.20 -8.82
CA THR A 166 2.51 -7.11 -8.88
C THR A 166 3.02 -6.68 -7.51
N ALA A 167 3.99 -7.39 -6.97
CA ALA A 167 4.55 -7.14 -5.65
C ALA A 167 6.08 -7.03 -5.70
N VAL A 168 6.63 -6.23 -4.80
CA VAL A 168 8.06 -6.21 -4.52
C VAL A 168 8.33 -7.10 -3.31
N THR A 169 9.18 -8.10 -3.48
CA THR A 169 9.56 -9.03 -2.42
C THR A 169 10.50 -8.40 -1.40
N GLY A 170 10.75 -9.04 -0.28
CA GLY A 170 11.74 -8.61 0.71
C GLY A 170 13.19 -8.59 0.18
N THR A 171 13.46 -9.16 -1.00
CA THR A 171 14.75 -9.07 -1.71
C THR A 171 14.83 -7.87 -2.66
N GLY A 172 13.70 -7.16 -2.87
CA GLY A 172 13.59 -6.06 -3.83
C GLY A 172 13.37 -6.53 -5.26
N GLU A 173 12.96 -7.80 -5.46
CA GLU A 173 12.56 -8.35 -6.75
C GLU A 173 11.10 -8.05 -7.04
N LEU A 174 10.79 -7.82 -8.31
CA LEU A 174 9.42 -7.63 -8.77
C LEU A 174 8.85 -8.99 -9.19
N VAL A 175 7.71 -9.35 -8.62
CA VAL A 175 7.00 -10.60 -8.93
C VAL A 175 5.55 -10.30 -9.29
N ALA A 176 5.00 -11.04 -10.24
CA ALA A 176 3.61 -10.96 -10.64
C ALA A 176 2.88 -12.25 -10.24
N PHE A 177 1.68 -12.10 -9.74
CA PHE A 177 0.79 -13.19 -9.35
C PHE A 177 -0.55 -13.04 -10.05
N GLY A 178 -1.13 -14.13 -10.48
CA GLY A 178 -2.44 -14.15 -11.15
C GLY A 178 -2.39 -13.76 -12.62
N THR A 179 -3.54 -13.70 -13.23
CA THR A 179 -3.74 -13.32 -14.64
C THR A 179 -5.00 -12.47 -14.76
N ARG A 180 -5.22 -11.83 -15.91
CA ARG A 180 -6.46 -11.08 -16.16
C ARG A 180 -7.70 -11.97 -16.37
N THR A 181 -7.55 -13.29 -16.28
CA THR A 181 -8.63 -14.26 -16.51
C THR A 181 -8.86 -15.10 -15.27
N ASN A 182 -10.12 -15.42 -14.98
CA ASN A 182 -10.50 -16.31 -13.87
C ASN A 182 -10.16 -17.79 -14.11
N LYS A 183 -9.73 -18.15 -15.31
CA LYS A 183 -9.39 -19.52 -15.67
C LYS A 183 -7.93 -19.60 -16.06
N ASN A 184 -7.14 -20.29 -15.26
CA ASN A 184 -5.80 -20.74 -15.63
C ASN A 184 -5.93 -22.10 -16.33
N SER A 185 -5.59 -22.14 -17.60
CA SER A 185 -5.44 -23.39 -18.37
C SER A 185 -4.00 -23.86 -18.25
#